data_6f1377c829e583d8686ee151495c23ab
#
_entry.id   6f1377c829e583d8686ee151495c23ab
#
_cell.length_a   1.000
_cell.length_b   1.000
_cell.length_c   1.000
_cell.angle_alpha   90.00
_cell.angle_beta   90.00
_cell.angle_gamma   90.00
#
_symmetry.space_group_name_H-M   'P 1'
#
loop_
_entity.id
_entity.type
_entity.pdbx_description
1 polymer ?
#
loop_
_entity_poly.entity_id
_entity_poly.type
_entity_poly.pdbx_seq_one_letter_code
_entity_poly.pdbx_strand_id
1 'polypeptide(L)'
;MIKLKNALAAAAVAVALPMAVPAAAQMQIYKDYEPAEGVTELTFVEVEQGQEEVYLEGLKSTWVAANKIQKEQGVISSFAIYTVPYKDDYNMVLRVSFPSGEMLQPNKERYMKFMDAFGKTKMDEGNETVLKLYNKIRKIKSVTVMREINFID
;
A
#
# COMPACT_ATOMS: atom_id res chain seq x y z
N MET A 1 85.14 -19.93 -27.08
CA MET A 1 84.08 -20.39 -27.98
C MET A 1 82.82 -20.57 -27.15
N ILE A 2 81.97 -19.59 -27.11
CA ILE A 2 80.66 -19.61 -26.36
C ILE A 2 79.55 -19.43 -27.40
N LYS A 3 78.70 -20.45 -27.54
CA LYS A 3 77.57 -20.45 -28.45
C LYS A 3 76.39 -19.78 -27.77
N LEU A 4 75.94 -18.67 -28.33
CA LEU A 4 74.68 -17.99 -27.96
C LEU A 4 73.52 -18.80 -28.51
N LYS A 5 72.61 -19.26 -27.64
CA LYS A 5 71.34 -19.85 -28.03
C LYS A 5 70.26 -18.79 -27.95
N ASN A 6 69.67 -18.40 -29.09
CA ASN A 6 68.57 -17.52 -29.18
C ASN A 6 67.32 -18.26 -28.67
N ALA A 7 66.68 -17.71 -27.62
CA ALA A 7 65.32 -18.11 -27.16
C ALA A 7 64.33 -17.14 -27.74
N LEU A 8 63.47 -17.58 -28.68
CA LEU A 8 62.29 -16.86 -29.14
C LEU A 8 61.21 -16.96 -28.06
N ALA A 9 60.86 -15.83 -27.45
CA ALA A 9 59.70 -15.76 -26.60
C ALA A 9 58.46 -15.42 -27.46
N ALA A 10 57.57 -16.38 -27.61
CA ALA A 10 56.27 -16.17 -28.27
C ALA A 10 55.30 -15.46 -27.28
N ALA A 11 55.01 -14.21 -27.51
CA ALA A 11 53.99 -13.48 -26.77
C ALA A 11 52.61 -13.88 -27.26
N ALA A 12 51.88 -14.63 -26.45
CA ALA A 12 50.44 -14.91 -26.70
C ALA A 12 49.62 -13.69 -26.35
N VAL A 13 49.09 -12.97 -27.34
CA VAL A 13 48.11 -11.90 -27.17
C VAL A 13 46.76 -12.56 -26.91
N ALA A 14 46.32 -12.56 -25.66
CA ALA A 14 44.96 -12.95 -25.30
C ALA A 14 43.97 -11.80 -25.71
N VAL A 15 43.25 -11.99 -26.80
CA VAL A 15 42.17 -11.11 -27.20
C VAL A 15 40.98 -11.38 -26.24
N ALA A 16 40.81 -10.53 -25.24
CA ALA A 16 39.62 -10.51 -24.42
C ALA A 16 38.43 -9.99 -25.26
N LEU A 17 37.64 -10.91 -25.78
CA LEU A 17 36.33 -10.55 -26.38
C LEU A 17 35.45 -9.97 -25.29
N PRO A 18 34.91 -8.73 -25.41
CA PRO A 18 33.91 -8.24 -24.51
C PRO A 18 32.68 -9.13 -24.67
N MET A 19 32.37 -9.94 -23.66
CA MET A 19 31.05 -10.57 -23.57
C MET A 19 30.05 -9.42 -23.44
N ALA A 20 29.37 -9.10 -24.53
CA ALA A 20 28.20 -8.24 -24.51
C ALA A 20 27.15 -8.98 -23.67
N VAL A 21 27.04 -8.63 -22.39
CA VAL A 21 25.91 -9.02 -21.56
C VAL A 21 24.68 -8.44 -22.27
N PRO A 22 23.69 -9.26 -22.69
CA PRO A 22 22.49 -8.72 -23.28
C PRO A 22 21.94 -7.72 -22.24
N ALA A 23 21.84 -6.45 -22.61
CA ALA A 23 21.14 -5.46 -21.80
C ALA A 23 19.72 -6.02 -21.65
N ALA A 24 19.39 -6.61 -20.51
CA ALA A 24 18.05 -7.03 -20.19
C ALA A 24 17.17 -5.82 -20.48
N ALA A 25 16.20 -5.95 -21.37
CA ALA A 25 15.34 -4.85 -21.76
C ALA A 25 14.66 -4.33 -20.50
N GLN A 26 15.17 -3.21 -19.99
CA GLN A 26 14.65 -2.60 -18.77
C GLN A 26 13.29 -2.00 -19.13
N MET A 27 12.25 -2.45 -18.44
CA MET A 27 10.90 -1.91 -18.62
C MET A 27 10.88 -0.41 -18.34
N GLN A 28 10.19 0.32 -19.18
CA GLN A 28 10.10 1.79 -19.12
C GLN A 28 8.69 2.20 -18.72
N ILE A 29 8.60 3.10 -17.74
CA ILE A 29 7.34 3.72 -17.32
C ILE A 29 6.74 4.52 -18.50
N TYR A 30 5.43 4.43 -18.65
CA TYR A 30 4.62 5.03 -19.73
C TYR A 30 4.90 4.49 -21.14
N LYS A 31 5.68 3.42 -21.24
CA LYS A 31 5.91 2.71 -22.48
C LYS A 31 5.54 1.24 -22.38
N ASP A 32 6.03 0.56 -21.36
CA ASP A 32 5.80 -0.86 -21.11
C ASP A 32 4.79 -1.07 -19.98
N TYR A 33 4.64 -0.07 -19.10
CA TYR A 33 3.67 -0.05 -18.01
C TYR A 33 3.36 1.38 -17.54
N GLU A 34 2.22 1.54 -16.87
CA GLU A 34 1.84 2.79 -16.22
C GLU A 34 1.30 2.55 -14.80
N PRO A 35 1.60 3.45 -13.84
CA PRO A 35 0.95 3.43 -12.54
C PRO A 35 -0.50 3.91 -12.66
N ALA A 36 -1.45 3.20 -12.05
CA ALA A 36 -2.82 3.65 -11.96
C ALA A 36 -2.92 5.03 -11.26
N GLU A 37 -3.90 5.84 -11.62
CA GLU A 37 -4.18 7.10 -10.92
C GLU A 37 -4.65 6.85 -9.49
N GLY A 38 -5.47 5.81 -9.32
CA GLY A 38 -6.02 5.38 -8.05
C GLY A 38 -4.95 4.81 -7.13
N VAL A 39 -5.22 4.92 -5.83
CA VAL A 39 -4.41 4.30 -4.78
C VAL A 39 -5.30 3.57 -3.78
N THR A 40 -4.74 2.57 -3.12
CA THR A 40 -5.44 1.77 -2.10
C THR A 40 -4.66 1.83 -0.80
N GLU A 41 -5.33 2.23 0.28
CA GLU A 41 -4.81 2.15 1.64
C GLU A 41 -5.30 0.86 2.29
N LEU A 42 -4.37 0.14 2.92
CA LEU A 42 -4.63 -1.03 3.74
C LEU A 42 -4.19 -0.75 5.18
N THR A 43 -5.11 -0.90 6.11
CA THR A 43 -4.82 -0.89 7.55
C THR A 43 -4.88 -2.30 8.08
N PHE A 44 -3.75 -2.82 8.55
CA PHE A 44 -3.62 -4.15 9.14
C PHE A 44 -3.86 -4.06 10.65
N VAL A 45 -4.81 -4.83 11.14
CA VAL A 45 -5.30 -4.75 12.52
C VAL A 45 -5.22 -6.12 13.19
N GLU A 46 -4.60 -6.16 14.34
CA GLU A 46 -4.70 -7.27 15.30
C GLU A 46 -5.86 -6.96 16.25
N VAL A 47 -6.89 -7.80 16.23
CA VAL A 47 -8.02 -7.76 17.17
C VAL A 47 -7.81 -8.90 18.15
N GLU A 48 -8.01 -8.65 19.45
CA GLU A 48 -7.91 -9.68 20.49
C GLU A 48 -8.86 -10.84 20.22
N GLN A 49 -8.39 -12.04 20.47
CA GLN A 49 -9.16 -13.26 20.25
C GLN A 49 -10.51 -13.22 20.99
N GLY A 50 -11.58 -13.46 20.23
CA GLY A 50 -12.95 -13.42 20.74
C GLY A 50 -13.55 -12.01 20.83
N GLN A 51 -12.85 -10.97 20.38
CA GLN A 51 -13.34 -9.59 20.31
C GLN A 51 -13.67 -9.15 18.87
N GLU A 52 -13.55 -10.04 17.90
CA GLU A 52 -13.73 -9.70 16.48
C GLU A 52 -15.15 -9.20 16.17
N GLU A 53 -16.17 -9.83 16.72
CA GLU A 53 -17.58 -9.42 16.53
C GLU A 53 -17.85 -8.07 17.18
N VAL A 54 -17.33 -7.84 18.39
CA VAL A 54 -17.45 -6.56 19.11
C VAL A 54 -16.76 -5.45 18.30
N TYR A 55 -15.59 -5.73 17.73
CA TYR A 55 -14.88 -4.78 16.88
C TYR A 55 -15.65 -4.48 15.59
N LEU A 56 -16.21 -5.49 14.93
CA LEU A 56 -17.02 -5.33 13.72
C LEU A 56 -18.29 -4.51 13.96
N GLU A 57 -18.99 -4.73 15.07
CA GLU A 57 -20.18 -3.93 15.44
C GLU A 57 -19.81 -2.46 15.64
N GLY A 58 -18.70 -2.20 16.33
CA GLY A 58 -18.19 -0.83 16.46
C GLY A 58 -17.79 -0.20 15.11
N LEU A 59 -17.11 -0.95 14.22
CA LEU A 59 -16.76 -0.46 12.88
C LEU A 59 -17.99 -0.08 12.07
N LYS A 60 -19.10 -0.79 12.20
CA LYS A 60 -20.34 -0.51 11.49
C LYS A 60 -20.87 0.91 11.76
N SER A 61 -20.87 1.32 13.02
CA SER A 61 -21.37 2.64 13.45
C SER A 61 -20.35 3.78 13.23
N THR A 62 -19.06 3.47 13.16
CA THR A 62 -17.98 4.45 13.03
C THR A 62 -17.37 4.46 11.63
N TRP A 63 -16.44 3.56 11.36
CA TRP A 63 -15.63 3.52 10.15
C TRP A 63 -16.47 3.29 8.87
N VAL A 64 -17.44 2.36 8.91
CA VAL A 64 -18.32 2.07 7.77
C VAL A 64 -19.24 3.25 7.50
N ALA A 65 -19.81 3.88 8.54
CA ALA A 65 -20.67 5.05 8.41
C ALA A 65 -19.89 6.23 7.78
N ALA A 66 -18.68 6.49 8.25
CA ALA A 66 -17.82 7.54 7.71
C ALA A 66 -17.45 7.28 6.23
N ASN A 67 -17.04 6.03 5.90
CA ASN A 67 -16.66 5.69 4.53
C ASN A 67 -17.82 5.69 3.54
N LYS A 68 -19.06 5.41 3.97
CA LYS A 68 -20.24 5.58 3.13
C LYS A 68 -20.39 7.05 2.67
N ILE A 69 -20.29 7.99 3.59
CA ILE A 69 -20.35 9.42 3.30
C ILE A 69 -19.20 9.84 2.37
N GLN A 70 -17.97 9.43 2.65
CA GLN A 70 -16.84 9.75 1.80
C GLN A 70 -17.01 9.19 0.38
N LYS A 71 -17.59 7.99 0.24
CA LYS A 71 -17.92 7.41 -1.07
C LYS A 71 -18.98 8.19 -1.81
N GLU A 72 -20.06 8.62 -1.13
CA GLU A 72 -21.10 9.47 -1.70
C GLU A 72 -20.55 10.84 -2.14
N GLN A 73 -19.56 11.34 -1.43
CA GLN A 73 -18.86 12.60 -1.77
C GLN A 73 -17.79 12.43 -2.86
N GLY A 74 -17.53 11.22 -3.35
CA GLY A 74 -16.51 10.93 -4.36
C GLY A 74 -15.06 11.02 -3.84
N VAL A 75 -14.87 11.11 -2.54
CA VAL A 75 -13.52 11.14 -1.91
C VAL A 75 -12.85 9.79 -2.02
N ILE A 76 -13.61 8.72 -1.83
CA ILE A 76 -13.17 7.34 -2.01
C ILE A 76 -14.01 6.63 -3.08
N SER A 77 -13.41 5.68 -3.79
CA SER A 77 -14.11 4.85 -4.78
C SER A 77 -14.76 3.61 -4.16
N SER A 78 -14.08 3.00 -3.18
CA SER A 78 -14.60 1.82 -2.49
C SER A 78 -13.91 1.62 -1.14
N PHE A 79 -14.55 0.80 -0.29
CA PHE A 79 -13.97 0.33 0.96
C PHE A 79 -14.43 -1.09 1.25
N ALA A 80 -13.65 -1.83 2.04
CA ALA A 80 -13.98 -3.19 2.44
C ALA A 80 -13.27 -3.55 3.77
N ILE A 81 -13.83 -4.52 4.47
CA ILE A 81 -13.23 -5.17 5.64
C ILE A 81 -12.98 -6.62 5.27
N TYR A 82 -11.78 -7.12 5.57
CA TYR A 82 -11.40 -8.51 5.38
C TYR A 82 -11.01 -9.14 6.71
N THR A 83 -11.41 -10.38 6.93
CA THR A 83 -10.85 -11.24 7.97
C THR A 83 -9.69 -12.04 7.39
N VAL A 84 -8.64 -12.26 8.18
CA VAL A 84 -7.43 -13.00 7.78
C VAL A 84 -7.22 -14.13 8.79
N PRO A 85 -7.89 -15.27 8.57
CA PRO A 85 -7.85 -16.39 9.48
C PRO A 85 -6.52 -17.08 9.47
N TYR A 86 -5.61 -17.28 9.93
CA TYR A 86 -4.31 -17.99 9.83
C TYR A 86 -3.09 -17.06 9.74
N LYS A 87 -3.19 -15.88 10.36
CA LYS A 87 -2.07 -14.92 10.44
C LYS A 87 -1.77 -14.67 11.93
N ASP A 88 -0.50 -14.66 12.30
CA ASP A 88 -0.07 -14.48 13.68
C ASP A 88 -0.03 -13.00 14.13
N ASP A 89 0.13 -12.07 13.19
CA ASP A 89 0.39 -10.64 13.49
C ASP A 89 -0.81 -9.74 13.25
N TYR A 90 -1.82 -10.16 12.49
CA TYR A 90 -3.08 -9.45 12.30
C TYR A 90 -4.16 -10.43 11.83
N ASN A 91 -5.40 -10.15 12.14
CA ASN A 91 -6.55 -10.96 11.77
C ASN A 91 -7.62 -10.18 11.01
N MET A 92 -7.44 -8.87 10.84
CA MET A 92 -8.30 -8.00 10.03
C MET A 92 -7.52 -7.05 9.16
N VAL A 93 -8.10 -6.73 7.99
CA VAL A 93 -7.59 -5.68 7.09
C VAL A 93 -8.74 -4.76 6.70
N LEU A 94 -8.56 -3.47 6.92
CA LEU A 94 -9.46 -2.43 6.44
C LEU A 94 -8.86 -1.86 5.16
N ARG A 95 -9.63 -1.85 4.08
CA ARG A 95 -9.21 -1.33 2.77
C ARG A 95 -10.04 -0.11 2.39
N VAL A 96 -9.36 0.95 1.97
CA VAL A 96 -9.98 2.13 1.33
C VAL A 96 -9.29 2.37 0.00
N SER A 97 -10.04 2.50 -1.08
CA SER A 97 -9.52 2.85 -2.40
C SER A 97 -9.93 4.27 -2.76
N PHE A 98 -8.98 5.03 -3.27
CA PHE A 98 -9.15 6.42 -3.68
C PHE A 98 -9.05 6.53 -5.21
N PRO A 99 -9.86 7.40 -5.86
CA PRO A 99 -9.80 7.56 -7.32
C PRO A 99 -8.48 8.17 -7.81
N SER A 100 -7.78 8.91 -6.96
CA SER A 100 -6.44 9.43 -7.24
C SER A 100 -5.62 9.59 -5.96
N GLY A 101 -4.29 9.65 -6.11
CA GLY A 101 -3.37 9.92 -4.99
C GLY A 101 -3.57 11.31 -4.35
N GLU A 102 -4.17 12.25 -5.05
CA GLU A 102 -4.48 13.59 -4.52
C GLU A 102 -5.52 13.54 -3.38
N MET A 103 -6.37 12.51 -3.37
CA MET A 103 -7.38 12.35 -2.32
C MET A 103 -6.76 12.09 -0.94
N LEU A 104 -5.52 11.63 -0.88
CA LEU A 104 -4.78 11.47 0.38
C LEU A 104 -4.29 12.81 0.96
N GLN A 105 -4.23 13.86 0.15
CA GLN A 105 -3.76 15.17 0.61
C GLN A 105 -4.83 15.88 1.45
N PRO A 106 -4.45 16.56 2.54
CA PRO A 106 -5.40 17.36 3.33
C PRO A 106 -6.11 18.39 2.47
N ASN A 107 -7.44 18.49 2.62
CA ASN A 107 -8.26 19.49 1.93
C ASN A 107 -9.35 19.98 2.87
N LYS A 108 -9.33 21.28 3.18
CA LYS A 108 -10.25 21.92 4.13
C LYS A 108 -11.71 21.82 3.69
N GLU A 109 -11.97 22.02 2.40
CA GLU A 109 -13.35 22.00 1.88
C GLU A 109 -13.94 20.59 1.98
N ARG A 110 -13.20 19.57 1.56
CA ARG A 110 -13.61 18.15 1.73
C ARG A 110 -13.88 17.82 3.19
N TYR A 111 -12.99 18.28 4.09
CA TYR A 111 -13.15 18.04 5.52
C TYR A 111 -14.43 18.69 6.05
N MET A 112 -14.71 19.96 5.74
CA MET A 112 -15.92 20.65 6.18
C MET A 112 -17.16 19.97 5.64
N LYS A 113 -17.19 19.61 4.36
CA LYS A 113 -18.30 18.88 3.75
C LYS A 113 -18.57 17.54 4.42
N PHE A 114 -17.48 16.80 4.76
CA PHE A 114 -17.60 15.56 5.51
C PHE A 114 -18.18 15.81 6.91
N MET A 115 -17.69 16.81 7.63
CA MET A 115 -18.15 17.15 8.98
C MET A 115 -19.63 17.54 9.00
N ASP A 116 -20.09 18.31 8.02
CA ASP A 116 -21.49 18.69 7.88
C ASP A 116 -22.40 17.45 7.67
N ALA A 117 -21.95 16.50 6.84
CA ALA A 117 -22.69 15.30 6.53
C ALA A 117 -22.66 14.26 7.68
N PHE A 118 -21.50 14.07 8.32
CA PHE A 118 -21.33 13.10 9.41
C PHE A 118 -21.91 13.59 10.73
N GLY A 119 -21.87 14.90 10.97
CA GLY A 119 -22.36 15.58 12.15
C GLY A 119 -21.44 15.46 13.37
N LYS A 120 -21.42 16.50 14.17
CA LYS A 120 -20.55 16.57 15.36
C LYS A 120 -20.87 15.48 16.39
N THR A 121 -22.14 15.20 16.62
CA THR A 121 -22.58 14.18 17.58
C THR A 121 -22.03 12.79 17.22
N LYS A 122 -22.09 12.42 15.94
CA LYS A 122 -21.55 11.12 15.48
C LYS A 122 -20.02 11.06 15.58
N MET A 123 -19.33 12.18 15.39
CA MET A 123 -17.87 12.26 15.61
C MET A 123 -17.52 12.05 17.08
N ASP A 124 -18.24 12.67 17.98
CA ASP A 124 -17.98 12.55 19.43
C ASP A 124 -18.27 11.11 19.90
N GLU A 125 -19.40 10.52 19.48
CA GLU A 125 -19.72 9.10 19.77
C GLU A 125 -18.68 8.15 19.19
N GLY A 126 -18.23 8.37 17.95
CA GLY A 126 -17.19 7.59 17.30
C GLY A 126 -15.85 7.69 18.03
N ASN A 127 -15.44 8.87 18.41
CA ASN A 127 -14.21 9.09 19.19
C ASN A 127 -14.28 8.42 20.57
N GLU A 128 -15.40 8.49 21.24
CA GLU A 128 -15.60 7.83 22.53
C GLU A 128 -15.49 6.30 22.37
N THR A 129 -16.12 5.72 21.36
CA THR A 129 -16.02 4.29 21.02
C THR A 129 -14.57 3.88 20.75
N VAL A 130 -13.85 4.67 19.94
CA VAL A 130 -12.43 4.41 19.65
C VAL A 130 -11.59 4.42 20.94
N LEU A 131 -11.76 5.41 21.79
CA LEU A 131 -10.96 5.56 23.00
C LEU A 131 -11.30 4.50 24.05
N LYS A 132 -12.58 4.22 24.28
CA LYS A 132 -13.04 3.31 25.36
C LYS A 132 -12.95 1.83 24.98
N LEU A 133 -13.20 1.51 23.72
CA LEU A 133 -13.30 0.14 23.23
C LEU A 133 -12.10 -0.25 22.37
N TYR A 134 -11.90 0.40 21.25
CA TYR A 134 -10.94 -0.07 20.26
C TYR A 134 -9.51 -0.12 20.76
N ASN A 135 -9.06 0.90 21.51
CA ASN A 135 -7.72 0.92 22.07
C ASN A 135 -7.45 -0.20 23.08
N LYS A 136 -8.50 -0.86 23.56
CA LYS A 136 -8.38 -2.01 24.48
C LYS A 136 -8.33 -3.33 23.75
N ILE A 137 -9.07 -3.48 22.66
CA ILE A 137 -9.29 -4.77 21.97
C ILE A 137 -8.56 -4.89 20.65
N ARG A 138 -7.92 -3.81 20.15
CA ARG A 138 -7.20 -3.84 18.88
C ARG A 138 -5.83 -3.18 18.95
N LYS A 139 -4.97 -3.59 18.03
CA LYS A 139 -3.70 -2.95 17.75
C LYS A 139 -3.56 -2.74 16.24
N ILE A 140 -3.31 -1.50 15.81
CA ILE A 140 -2.96 -1.23 14.42
C ILE A 140 -1.51 -1.66 14.23
N LYS A 141 -1.26 -2.61 13.35
CA LYS A 141 0.07 -3.17 13.06
C LYS A 141 0.80 -2.33 12.02
N SER A 142 0.11 -1.97 10.95
CA SER A 142 0.67 -1.11 9.89
C SER A 142 -0.44 -0.46 9.07
N VAL A 143 -0.09 0.63 8.40
CA VAL A 143 -0.88 1.25 7.35
C VAL A 143 0.01 1.32 6.11
N THR A 144 -0.48 0.82 4.98
CA THR A 144 0.28 0.76 3.73
C THR A 144 -0.56 1.36 2.60
N VAL A 145 0.04 2.22 1.80
CA VAL A 145 -0.58 2.72 0.57
C VAL A 145 0.05 2.01 -0.62
N MET A 146 -0.79 1.45 -1.48
CA MET A 146 -0.40 0.74 -2.68
C MET A 146 -0.96 1.42 -3.91
N ARG A 147 -0.24 1.29 -5.02
CA ARG A 147 -0.69 1.72 -6.35
C ARG A 147 -0.57 0.55 -7.30
N GLU A 148 -1.59 0.32 -8.09
CA GLU A 148 -1.59 -0.69 -9.12
C GLU A 148 -0.67 -0.31 -10.27
N ILE A 149 -0.03 -1.29 -10.88
CA ILE A 149 0.77 -1.14 -12.08
C ILE A 149 0.04 -1.84 -13.21
N ASN A 150 -0.28 -1.10 -14.27
CA ASN A 150 -0.92 -1.62 -15.47
C ASN A 150 0.14 -1.81 -16.56
N PHE A 151 0.23 -3.02 -17.12
CA PHE A 151 1.06 -3.28 -18.28
C PHE A 151 0.37 -2.74 -19.53
N ILE A 152 1.18 -2.19 -20.45
CA ILE A 152 0.72 -1.67 -21.75
C ILE A 152 1.05 -2.75 -22.78
N ASP A 153 0.00 -3.29 -23.43
CA ASP A 153 0.11 -4.33 -24.48
C ASP A 153 0.52 -3.71 -25.84
#